data_ee84165bd5877e7439721b38b40e08dd
#
_entry.id   ee84165bd5877e7439721b38b40e08dd
#
_cell.length_a   1.000
_cell.length_b   1.000
_cell.length_c   1.000
_cell.angle_alpha   90.00
_cell.angle_beta   90.00
_cell.angle_gamma   90.00
#
_symmetry.space_group_name_H-M   'P 1'
#
loop_
_entity.id
_entity.type
_entity.pdbx_description
1 polymer ?
#
loop_
_entity_poly.entity_id
_entity_poly.type
_entity_poly.pdbx_seq_one_letter_code
_entity_poly.pdbx_strand_id
1 'polypeptide(L)'
;MYSSGVDSREKLVEAMAELMWERGYSATSPRAVRELSGVGQGSMYHYFPTKRDLGLAALDHNCRVQLDSWKAALKGLEDPLEILSAYLTLPRDPLKGCRVGRMAQDKAVVADDGLREPVAEAFARLREMLVVVIGAARSQGCLPAGLEPDHLARTMVAVVQGGYVLAMAEQDRAPY
;
A
#
# COMPACT_ATOMS: atom_id res chain seq x y z
N MET A 1 21.53 22.19 -16.68
CA MET A 1 21.61 20.81 -17.20
C MET A 1 21.73 19.80 -16.05
N TYR A 2 20.83 19.84 -15.05
CA TYR A 2 20.84 18.98 -13.83
C TYR A 2 19.52 18.18 -13.64
N SER A 3 18.64 18.16 -14.66
CA SER A 3 17.30 17.56 -14.56
C SER A 3 17.25 16.05 -14.89
N SER A 4 18.28 15.48 -15.55
CA SER A 4 18.18 14.11 -16.08
C SER A 4 18.39 12.99 -15.04
N GLY A 5 19.12 13.27 -13.95
CA GLY A 5 19.46 12.24 -12.96
C GLY A 5 18.35 11.96 -11.95
N VAL A 6 17.67 12.99 -11.49
CA VAL A 6 16.53 12.86 -10.56
C VAL A 6 15.37 12.16 -11.27
N ASP A 7 15.10 12.56 -12.51
CA ASP A 7 14.09 11.94 -13.37
C ASP A 7 14.35 10.43 -13.61
N SER A 8 15.59 10.02 -13.88
CA SER A 8 15.92 8.59 -14.11
C SER A 8 15.77 7.73 -12.86
N ARG A 9 16.15 8.25 -11.68
CA ARG A 9 15.98 7.54 -10.41
C ARG A 9 14.50 7.35 -10.09
N GLU A 10 13.72 8.39 -10.25
CA GLU A 10 12.27 8.38 -9.99
C GLU A 10 11.54 7.43 -10.94
N LYS A 11 11.84 7.48 -12.26
CA LYS A 11 11.30 6.52 -13.23
C LYS A 11 11.59 5.05 -12.88
N LEU A 12 12.78 4.76 -12.37
CA LEU A 12 13.11 3.40 -11.91
C LEU A 12 12.28 2.98 -10.71
N VAL A 13 12.10 3.87 -9.73
CA VAL A 13 11.29 3.61 -8.53
C VAL A 13 9.83 3.40 -8.90
N GLU A 14 9.27 4.28 -9.73
CA GLU A 14 7.88 4.18 -10.20
C GLU A 14 7.64 2.90 -11.00
N ALA A 15 8.54 2.57 -11.93
CA ALA A 15 8.43 1.34 -12.71
C ALA A 15 8.52 0.08 -11.85
N MET A 16 9.44 0.06 -10.87
CA MET A 16 9.55 -1.04 -9.92
C MET A 16 8.31 -1.14 -9.05
N ALA A 17 7.80 -0.01 -8.54
CA ALA A 17 6.62 0.06 -7.69
C ALA A 17 5.36 -0.43 -8.41
N GLU A 18 5.18 -0.06 -9.68
CA GLU A 18 4.08 -0.52 -10.52
C GLU A 18 4.15 -2.02 -10.79
N LEU A 19 5.31 -2.53 -11.19
CA LEU A 19 5.52 -3.95 -11.45
C LEU A 19 5.37 -4.80 -10.18
N MET A 20 5.81 -4.30 -9.03
CA MET A 20 5.59 -4.96 -7.75
C MET A 20 4.11 -5.01 -7.40
N TRP A 21 3.35 -3.97 -7.67
CA TRP A 21 1.90 -3.99 -7.48
C TRP A 21 1.20 -4.98 -8.40
N GLU A 22 1.59 -5.05 -9.68
CA GLU A 22 0.97 -5.94 -10.66
C GLU A 22 1.26 -7.42 -10.42
N ARG A 23 2.52 -7.79 -10.11
CA ARG A 23 2.97 -9.19 -10.12
C ARG A 23 3.79 -9.61 -8.90
N GLY A 24 4.02 -8.71 -7.94
CA GLY A 24 4.83 -8.96 -6.76
C GLY A 24 6.32 -8.67 -6.96
N TYR A 25 7.04 -8.56 -5.86
CA TYR A 25 8.49 -8.33 -5.84
C TYR A 25 9.26 -9.50 -6.45
N SER A 26 8.91 -10.74 -6.06
CA SER A 26 9.59 -11.95 -6.52
C SER A 26 9.57 -12.08 -8.05
N ALA A 27 8.43 -11.82 -8.68
CA ALA A 27 8.23 -11.93 -10.13
C ALA A 27 8.72 -10.70 -10.93
N THR A 28 9.17 -9.64 -10.26
CA THR A 28 9.69 -8.44 -10.93
C THR A 28 11.18 -8.57 -11.17
N SER A 29 11.61 -8.53 -12.44
CA SER A 29 13.03 -8.59 -12.81
C SER A 29 13.60 -7.19 -13.07
N PRO A 30 14.94 -6.98 -12.85
CA PRO A 30 15.60 -5.74 -13.23
C PRO A 30 15.47 -5.39 -14.71
N ARG A 31 15.41 -6.40 -15.58
CA ARG A 31 15.16 -6.22 -17.02
C ARG A 31 13.80 -5.60 -17.28
N ALA A 32 12.74 -6.13 -16.67
CA ALA A 32 11.39 -5.60 -16.84
C ALA A 32 11.26 -4.15 -16.32
N VAL A 33 11.94 -3.82 -15.21
CA VAL A 33 11.98 -2.44 -14.71
C VAL A 33 12.64 -1.49 -15.71
N ARG A 34 13.75 -1.89 -16.33
CA ARG A 34 14.42 -1.08 -17.35
C ARG A 34 13.55 -0.90 -18.60
N GLU A 35 12.89 -1.96 -19.04
CA GLU A 35 11.98 -1.91 -20.18
C GLU A 35 10.81 -0.95 -19.93
N LEU A 36 10.23 -0.96 -18.74
CA LEU A 36 9.13 -0.07 -18.37
C LEU A 36 9.59 1.38 -18.14
N SER A 37 10.72 1.58 -17.44
CA SER A 37 11.23 2.92 -17.11
C SER A 37 11.92 3.63 -18.27
N GLY A 38 12.37 2.90 -19.27
CA GLY A 38 13.22 3.42 -20.35
C GLY A 38 14.65 3.78 -19.89
N VAL A 39 15.06 3.39 -18.68
CA VAL A 39 16.36 3.72 -18.11
C VAL A 39 17.40 2.65 -18.44
N GLY A 40 18.58 3.07 -18.90
CA GLY A 40 19.68 2.16 -19.23
C GLY A 40 20.24 1.39 -18.04
N GLN A 41 20.82 0.23 -18.31
CA GLN A 41 21.38 -0.67 -17.27
C GLN A 41 22.43 0.00 -16.39
N GLY A 42 23.36 0.75 -16.99
CA GLY A 42 24.41 1.45 -16.24
C GLY A 42 23.84 2.45 -15.25
N SER A 43 22.84 3.26 -15.68
CA SER A 43 22.17 4.21 -14.80
C SER A 43 21.39 3.51 -13.68
N MET A 44 20.71 2.41 -13.97
CA MET A 44 19.99 1.66 -12.94
C MET A 44 20.92 1.17 -11.83
N TYR A 45 22.04 0.50 -12.19
CA TYR A 45 22.98 0.00 -11.18
C TYR A 45 23.83 1.09 -10.52
N HIS A 46 23.92 2.27 -11.14
CA HIS A 46 24.49 3.46 -10.49
C HIS A 46 23.61 3.97 -9.33
N TYR A 47 22.28 4.02 -9.52
CA TYR A 47 21.35 4.45 -8.48
C TYR A 47 20.99 3.35 -7.47
N PHE A 48 20.89 2.12 -7.94
CA PHE A 48 20.46 0.96 -7.16
C PHE A 48 21.36 -0.23 -7.43
N PRO A 49 22.40 -0.44 -6.61
CA PRO A 49 23.36 -1.52 -6.81
C PRO A 49 22.74 -2.91 -6.88
N THR A 50 21.64 -3.12 -6.18
CA THR A 50 20.92 -4.40 -6.15
C THR A 50 19.43 -4.23 -6.45
N LYS A 51 18.77 -5.33 -6.85
CA LYS A 51 17.29 -5.38 -6.94
C LYS A 51 16.65 -5.06 -5.60
N ARG A 52 17.29 -5.45 -4.50
CA ARG A 52 16.81 -5.21 -3.15
C ARG A 52 16.75 -3.71 -2.83
N ASP A 53 17.80 -2.94 -3.18
CA ASP A 53 17.83 -1.49 -2.93
C ASP A 53 16.73 -0.77 -3.71
N LEU A 54 16.53 -1.15 -4.98
CA LEU A 54 15.44 -0.63 -5.80
C LEU A 54 14.07 -1.08 -5.27
N GLY A 55 13.95 -2.32 -4.82
CA GLY A 55 12.74 -2.87 -4.20
C GLY A 55 12.33 -2.11 -2.94
N LEU A 56 13.30 -1.80 -2.07
CA LEU A 56 13.07 -1.02 -0.87
C LEU A 56 12.54 0.40 -1.19
N ALA A 57 13.19 1.08 -2.13
CA ALA A 57 12.73 2.41 -2.57
C ALA A 57 11.32 2.37 -3.19
N ALA A 58 11.00 1.31 -3.93
CA ALA A 58 9.68 1.08 -4.52
C ALA A 58 8.61 0.74 -3.46
N LEU A 59 8.97 0.00 -2.40
CA LEU A 59 8.09 -0.25 -1.25
C LEU A 59 7.75 1.04 -0.53
N ASP A 60 8.74 1.87 -0.22
CA ASP A 60 8.53 3.19 0.39
C ASP A 60 7.62 4.07 -0.46
N HIS A 61 7.80 4.03 -1.79
CA HIS A 61 6.93 4.74 -2.72
C HIS A 61 5.49 4.21 -2.65
N ASN A 62 5.27 2.90 -2.74
CA ASN A 62 3.95 2.29 -2.68
C ASN A 62 3.24 2.56 -1.34
N CYS A 63 3.96 2.49 -0.23
CA CYS A 63 3.43 2.79 1.10
C CYS A 63 2.99 4.27 1.20
N ARG A 64 3.81 5.22 0.71
CA ARG A 64 3.46 6.65 0.67
C ARG A 64 2.23 6.90 -0.20
N VAL A 65 2.22 6.40 -1.43
CA VAL A 65 1.07 6.56 -2.35
C VAL A 65 -0.21 6.04 -1.72
N GLN A 66 -0.15 4.89 -1.05
CA GLN A 66 -1.31 4.31 -0.38
C GLN A 66 -1.78 5.15 0.80
N LEU A 67 -0.87 5.61 1.66
CA LEU A 67 -1.20 6.47 2.81
C LEU A 67 -1.78 7.81 2.37
N ASP A 68 -1.22 8.42 1.34
CA ASP A 68 -1.69 9.69 0.81
C ASP A 68 -3.07 9.55 0.14
N SER A 69 -3.33 8.42 -0.53
CA SER A 69 -4.65 8.08 -1.06
C SER A 69 -5.69 7.99 0.07
N TRP A 70 -5.39 7.33 1.18
CA TRP A 70 -6.30 7.26 2.34
C TRP A 70 -6.54 8.64 2.94
N LYS A 71 -5.48 9.42 3.18
CA LYS A 71 -5.60 10.78 3.70
C LYS A 71 -6.45 11.69 2.80
N ALA A 72 -6.22 11.60 1.48
CA ALA A 72 -6.97 12.40 0.51
C ALA A 72 -8.46 12.04 0.50
N ALA A 73 -8.80 10.76 0.57
CA ALA A 73 -10.18 10.28 0.59
C ALA A 73 -10.94 10.68 1.87
N LEU A 74 -10.25 10.85 2.98
CA LEU A 74 -10.83 11.22 4.27
C LEU A 74 -10.78 12.72 4.55
N LYS A 75 -10.18 13.50 3.65
CA LYS A 75 -10.01 14.95 3.82
C LYS A 75 -11.35 15.68 3.85
N GLY A 76 -11.57 16.48 4.90
CA GLY A 76 -12.78 17.30 5.05
C GLY A 76 -13.95 16.57 5.69
N LEU A 77 -13.80 15.29 6.03
CA LEU A 77 -14.78 14.57 6.85
C LEU A 77 -14.48 14.83 8.33
N GLU A 78 -15.51 15.19 9.09
CA GLU A 78 -15.39 15.47 10.53
C GLU A 78 -16.16 14.43 11.38
N ASP A 79 -17.24 13.86 10.84
CA ASP A 79 -18.00 12.81 11.53
C ASP A 79 -17.20 11.49 11.52
N PRO A 80 -16.89 10.92 12.70
CA PRO A 80 -16.16 9.67 12.77
C PRO A 80 -16.84 8.50 12.05
N LEU A 81 -18.16 8.41 12.04
CA LEU A 81 -18.87 7.32 11.33
C LEU A 81 -18.79 7.50 9.81
N GLU A 82 -18.84 8.74 9.33
CA GLU A 82 -18.62 9.03 7.90
C GLU A 82 -17.19 8.66 7.48
N ILE A 83 -16.19 8.96 8.31
CA ILE A 83 -14.78 8.58 8.06
C ILE A 83 -14.64 7.05 7.98
N LEU A 84 -15.22 6.30 8.93
CA LEU A 84 -15.16 4.84 8.94
C LEU A 84 -15.89 4.25 7.73
N SER A 85 -17.05 4.79 7.38
CA SER A 85 -17.80 4.39 6.20
C SER A 85 -17.01 4.67 4.92
N ALA A 86 -16.45 5.88 4.80
CA ALA A 86 -15.62 6.26 3.65
C ALA A 86 -14.40 5.35 3.49
N TYR A 87 -13.75 4.95 4.59
CA TYR A 87 -12.66 3.97 4.53
C TYR A 87 -13.10 2.62 3.94
N LEU A 88 -14.27 2.10 4.34
CA LEU A 88 -14.79 0.82 3.85
C LEU A 88 -15.24 0.89 2.39
N THR A 89 -15.84 2.01 1.98
CA THR A 89 -16.42 2.21 0.65
C THR A 89 -15.53 2.95 -0.34
N LEU A 90 -14.29 3.27 0.05
CA LEU A 90 -13.32 3.94 -0.81
C LEU A 90 -13.19 3.21 -2.15
N PRO A 91 -13.34 3.91 -3.30
CA PRO A 91 -13.12 3.30 -4.61
C PRO A 91 -11.72 2.71 -4.74
N ARG A 92 -11.65 1.44 -5.11
CA ARG A 92 -10.39 0.68 -5.27
C ARG A 92 -10.43 -0.08 -6.58
N ASP A 93 -9.27 -0.53 -7.06
CA ASP A 93 -9.22 -1.55 -8.12
C ASP A 93 -9.04 -2.94 -7.47
N PRO A 94 -10.13 -3.67 -7.22
CA PRO A 94 -10.06 -4.92 -6.48
C PRO A 94 -9.34 -6.03 -7.24
N LEU A 95 -9.34 -6.01 -8.57
CA LEU A 95 -8.63 -6.98 -9.39
C LEU A 95 -7.13 -6.72 -9.46
N LYS A 96 -6.69 -5.49 -9.20
CA LYS A 96 -5.27 -5.16 -9.08
C LYS A 96 -4.75 -5.39 -7.65
N GLY A 97 -5.62 -5.38 -6.67
CA GLY A 97 -5.31 -5.62 -5.27
C GLY A 97 -4.71 -4.41 -4.52
N CYS A 98 -4.41 -4.59 -3.26
CA CYS A 98 -3.76 -3.57 -2.44
C CYS A 98 -2.27 -3.49 -2.73
N ARG A 99 -1.73 -2.28 -2.99
CA ARG A 99 -0.29 -2.05 -3.23
C ARG A 99 0.60 -2.58 -2.09
N VAL A 100 0.16 -2.37 -0.87
CA VAL A 100 0.89 -2.80 0.34
C VAL A 100 0.56 -4.26 0.68
N GLY A 101 -0.73 -4.63 0.65
CA GLY A 101 -1.19 -5.98 1.01
C GLY A 101 -0.62 -7.08 0.12
N ARG A 102 -0.41 -6.79 -1.17
CA ARG A 102 0.26 -7.74 -2.07
C ARG A 102 1.68 -8.06 -1.64
N MET A 103 2.41 -7.08 -1.10
CA MET A 103 3.78 -7.29 -0.63
C MET A 103 3.82 -8.16 0.63
N ALA A 104 2.82 -8.09 1.49
CA ALA A 104 2.69 -8.98 2.65
C ALA A 104 2.49 -10.46 2.28
N GLN A 105 2.14 -10.75 1.02
CA GLN A 105 1.97 -12.11 0.49
C GLN A 105 3.18 -12.59 -0.35
N ASP A 106 4.13 -11.72 -0.65
CA ASP A 106 5.34 -12.08 -1.41
C ASP A 106 6.38 -12.73 -0.48
N LYS A 107 6.72 -13.99 -0.77
CA LYS A 107 7.62 -14.79 0.08
C LYS A 107 8.99 -14.15 0.28
N ALA A 108 9.55 -13.49 -0.73
CA ALA A 108 10.84 -12.84 -0.63
C ALA A 108 10.78 -11.56 0.21
N VAL A 109 9.67 -10.83 0.16
CA VAL A 109 9.44 -9.66 1.03
C VAL A 109 9.27 -10.10 2.48
N VAL A 110 8.48 -11.15 2.73
CA VAL A 110 8.24 -11.66 4.09
C VAL A 110 9.50 -12.23 4.73
N ALA A 111 10.38 -12.83 3.95
CA ALA A 111 11.63 -13.42 4.43
C ALA A 111 12.77 -12.42 4.69
N ASP A 112 12.66 -11.19 4.19
CA ASP A 112 13.67 -10.12 4.36
C ASP A 112 13.11 -9.03 5.30
N ASP A 113 13.67 -8.93 6.50
CA ASP A 113 13.22 -7.96 7.51
C ASP A 113 13.20 -6.53 6.99
N GLY A 114 14.20 -6.10 6.23
CA GLY A 114 14.29 -4.75 5.70
C GLY A 114 13.24 -4.47 4.61
N LEU A 115 12.78 -5.47 3.86
CA LEU A 115 11.66 -5.32 2.91
C LEU A 115 10.31 -5.45 3.61
N ARG A 116 10.21 -6.27 4.67
CA ARG A 116 8.97 -6.48 5.42
C ARG A 116 8.59 -5.29 6.29
N GLU A 117 9.59 -4.64 6.91
CA GLU A 117 9.37 -3.56 7.89
C GLU A 117 8.53 -2.39 7.33
N PRO A 118 8.81 -1.81 6.13
CA PRO A 118 7.96 -0.76 5.55
C PRO A 118 6.50 -1.20 5.33
N VAL A 119 6.29 -2.46 4.98
CA VAL A 119 4.93 -3.03 4.80
C VAL A 119 4.19 -3.10 6.13
N ALA A 120 4.86 -3.61 7.18
CA ALA A 120 4.31 -3.71 8.53
C ALA A 120 4.00 -2.32 9.09
N GLU A 121 4.90 -1.35 8.91
CA GLU A 121 4.72 0.04 9.34
C GLU A 121 3.55 0.72 8.64
N ALA A 122 3.36 0.52 7.33
CA ALA A 122 2.24 1.08 6.61
C ALA A 122 0.89 0.58 7.16
N PHE A 123 0.77 -0.71 7.47
CA PHE A 123 -0.42 -1.25 8.12
C PHE A 123 -0.58 -0.76 9.57
N ALA A 124 0.49 -0.60 10.33
CA ALA A 124 0.45 -0.05 11.67
C ALA A 124 -0.09 1.39 11.66
N ARG A 125 0.41 2.24 10.78
CA ARG A 125 -0.06 3.63 10.62
C ARG A 125 -1.54 3.70 10.22
N LEU A 126 -1.98 2.86 9.29
CA LEU A 126 -3.40 2.79 8.93
C LEU A 126 -4.26 2.40 10.12
N ARG A 127 -3.85 1.37 10.86
CA ARG A 127 -4.55 0.92 12.06
C ARG A 127 -4.63 2.02 13.12
N GLU A 128 -3.54 2.72 13.39
CA GLU A 128 -3.49 3.84 14.33
C GLU A 128 -4.47 4.96 13.94
N MET A 129 -4.53 5.32 12.65
CA MET A 129 -5.51 6.28 12.15
C MET A 129 -6.95 5.82 12.45
N LEU A 130 -7.27 4.56 12.16
CA LEU A 130 -8.60 4.00 12.44
C LEU A 130 -8.91 3.94 13.94
N VAL A 131 -7.94 3.58 14.79
CA VAL A 131 -8.09 3.55 16.26
C VAL A 131 -8.50 4.92 16.80
N VAL A 132 -7.87 5.99 16.32
CA VAL A 132 -8.20 7.36 16.71
C VAL A 132 -9.66 7.69 16.34
N VAL A 133 -10.07 7.39 15.12
CA VAL A 133 -11.44 7.67 14.63
C VAL A 133 -12.48 6.83 15.37
N ILE A 134 -12.21 5.54 15.59
CA ILE A 134 -13.10 4.64 16.34
C ILE A 134 -13.22 5.11 17.80
N GLY A 135 -12.12 5.55 18.41
CA GLY A 135 -12.10 6.12 19.75
C GLY A 135 -12.98 7.37 19.85
N ALA A 136 -12.92 8.26 18.86
CA ALA A 136 -13.79 9.43 18.78
C ALA A 136 -15.28 9.05 18.64
N ALA A 137 -15.61 8.11 17.74
CA ALA A 137 -16.99 7.62 17.57
C ALA A 137 -17.55 7.00 18.87
N ARG A 138 -16.71 6.22 19.58
CA ARG A 138 -17.10 5.65 20.88
C ARG A 138 -17.32 6.73 21.93
N SER A 139 -16.44 7.73 22.01
CA SER A 139 -16.58 8.83 22.97
C SER A 139 -17.84 9.69 22.74
N GLN A 140 -18.28 9.79 21.49
CA GLN A 140 -19.53 10.46 21.10
C GLN A 140 -20.79 9.59 21.30
N GLY A 141 -20.64 8.35 21.76
CA GLY A 141 -21.75 7.40 21.94
C GLY A 141 -22.27 6.76 20.63
N CYS A 142 -21.59 6.98 19.52
CA CYS A 142 -21.95 6.41 18.21
C CYS A 142 -21.57 4.91 18.10
N LEU A 143 -20.68 4.43 18.97
CA LEU A 143 -20.28 3.02 19.06
C LEU A 143 -20.42 2.53 20.51
N PRO A 144 -20.65 1.21 20.72
CA PRO A 144 -20.78 0.63 22.06
C PRO A 144 -19.55 0.89 22.94
N ALA A 145 -19.77 1.25 24.21
CA ALA A 145 -18.70 1.57 25.16
C ALA A 145 -17.71 0.41 25.39
N GLY A 146 -18.17 -0.84 25.31
CA GLY A 146 -17.33 -2.05 25.46
C GLY A 146 -16.57 -2.46 24.20
N LEU A 147 -16.67 -1.70 23.12
CA LEU A 147 -15.94 -2.00 21.89
C LEU A 147 -14.49 -1.51 21.99
N GLU A 148 -13.54 -2.43 21.76
CA GLU A 148 -12.13 -2.11 21.77
C GLU A 148 -11.67 -1.54 20.39
N PRO A 149 -11.22 -0.27 20.33
CA PRO A 149 -10.90 0.39 19.07
C PRO A 149 -9.86 -0.35 18.22
N ASP A 150 -8.81 -0.91 18.84
CA ASP A 150 -7.78 -1.66 18.10
C ASP A 150 -8.33 -2.95 17.47
N HIS A 151 -9.23 -3.65 18.16
CA HIS A 151 -9.86 -4.85 17.60
C HIS A 151 -10.75 -4.52 16.40
N LEU A 152 -11.56 -3.45 16.48
CA LEU A 152 -12.36 -3.03 15.33
C LEU A 152 -11.49 -2.54 14.17
N ALA A 153 -10.44 -1.77 14.46
CA ALA A 153 -9.51 -1.30 13.43
C ALA A 153 -8.86 -2.48 12.66
N ARG A 154 -8.39 -3.49 13.39
CA ARG A 154 -7.85 -4.73 12.78
C ARG A 154 -8.89 -5.45 11.93
N THR A 155 -10.12 -5.55 12.43
CA THR A 155 -11.23 -6.20 11.70
C THR A 155 -11.54 -5.44 10.41
N MET A 156 -11.61 -4.12 10.45
CA MET A 156 -11.87 -3.29 9.26
C MET A 156 -10.77 -3.46 8.20
N VAL A 157 -9.50 -3.45 8.63
CA VAL A 157 -8.37 -3.70 7.70
C VAL A 157 -8.45 -5.11 7.13
N ALA A 158 -8.75 -6.12 7.93
CA ALA A 158 -8.87 -7.51 7.48
C ALA A 158 -10.02 -7.70 6.48
N VAL A 159 -11.17 -7.08 6.71
CA VAL A 159 -12.32 -7.11 5.78
C VAL A 159 -11.94 -6.54 4.42
N VAL A 160 -11.30 -5.37 4.41
CA VAL A 160 -10.85 -4.73 3.16
C VAL A 160 -9.82 -5.61 2.43
N GLN A 161 -8.86 -6.21 3.14
CA GLN A 161 -7.87 -7.11 2.53
C GLN A 161 -8.53 -8.41 2.03
N GLY A 162 -9.52 -8.94 2.76
CA GLY A 162 -10.33 -10.08 2.34
C GLY A 162 -11.12 -9.81 1.07
N GLY A 163 -11.70 -8.62 0.94
CA GLY A 163 -12.39 -8.18 -0.28
C GLY A 163 -11.50 -8.26 -1.52
N TYR A 164 -10.24 -7.82 -1.43
CA TYR A 164 -9.28 -7.98 -2.53
C TYR A 164 -9.03 -9.43 -2.89
N VAL A 165 -8.89 -10.32 -1.89
CA VAL A 165 -8.65 -11.75 -2.13
C VAL A 165 -9.85 -12.38 -2.83
N LEU A 166 -11.07 -12.09 -2.37
CA LEU A 166 -12.31 -12.60 -2.96
C LEU A 166 -12.49 -12.11 -4.40
N ALA A 167 -12.35 -10.80 -4.64
CA ALA A 167 -12.46 -10.23 -5.98
C ALA A 167 -11.48 -10.86 -6.97
N MET A 168 -10.23 -11.07 -6.53
CA MET A 168 -9.23 -11.75 -7.37
C MET A 168 -9.56 -13.23 -7.62
N ALA A 169 -10.08 -13.95 -6.63
CA ALA A 169 -10.45 -15.35 -6.78
C ALA A 169 -11.65 -15.53 -7.71
N GLU A 170 -12.63 -14.65 -7.61
CA GLU A 170 -13.88 -14.70 -8.38
C GLU A 170 -13.75 -13.99 -9.73
N GLN A 171 -12.65 -13.23 -9.98
CA GLN A 171 -12.46 -12.37 -11.15
C GLN A 171 -13.64 -11.39 -11.34
N ASP A 172 -14.24 -10.98 -10.22
CA ASP A 172 -15.37 -10.07 -10.15
C ASP A 172 -15.02 -8.89 -9.22
N ARG A 173 -15.59 -7.72 -9.51
CA ARG A 173 -15.45 -6.51 -8.68
C ARG A 173 -16.53 -6.42 -7.60
N ALA A 174 -17.58 -7.22 -7.67
CA ALA A 174 -18.74 -7.18 -6.78
C ALA A 174 -18.44 -7.47 -5.29
N PRO A 175 -17.46 -8.32 -4.92
CA PRO A 175 -17.10 -8.55 -3.51
C PRO A 175 -16.50 -7.33 -2.79
N TYR A 176 -16.39 -6.21 -3.49
CA TYR A 176 -15.73 -5.01 -2.97
C TYR A 176 -16.68 -3.86 -2.76
#